data_9f41b4dc9e33803b65c50f6cadf0079e
#
_entry.id   9f41b4dc9e33803b65c50f6cadf0079e
#
_cell.length_a   1.000
_cell.length_b   1.000
_cell.length_c   1.000
_cell.angle_alpha   90.00
_cell.angle_beta   90.00
_cell.angle_gamma   90.00
#
_symmetry.space_group_name_H-M   'P 1'
#
loop_
_entity.id
_entity.type
_entity.pdbx_description
1 polymer ?
#
loop_
_entity_poly.entity_id
_entity_poly.type
_entity_poly.pdbx_seq_one_letter_code
_entity_poly.pdbx_strand_id
1 'polypeptide(L)'
;MDGAQHQQAVPSLRPLARGGYDNDTVKPAKKKGWEGVKIVAQNRAASYNYDLLDKLEAGLVLVGTEVKSLRQGKGSLREGYAEVKNGEAWLLNCHIPEYQPGGPRNHDPLRPRKLLLNRRELDKLTSQIQQKGMTLVPTKIYFRDGMAKCELAVARGKKFHDRREAERRKEAKREAEEAIYRSRRR
;
A
#
# COMPACT_ATOMS: atom_id res chain seq x y z
N MET A 1 20.40 -78.02 -21.92
CA MET A 1 19.92 -77.72 -20.59
C MET A 1 19.48 -76.29 -20.61
N ASP A 2 18.18 -76.11 -20.60
CA ASP A 2 17.44 -74.92 -20.96
C ASP A 2 17.43 -73.95 -19.80
N GLY A 3 17.85 -72.71 -20.09
CA GLY A 3 17.70 -71.58 -19.19
C GLY A 3 16.62 -70.61 -19.68
N ALA A 4 15.39 -70.84 -19.29
CA ALA A 4 14.26 -69.96 -19.63
C ALA A 4 14.39 -68.57 -19.00
N GLN A 5 14.55 -67.56 -19.86
CA GLN A 5 14.47 -66.17 -19.47
C GLN A 5 13.01 -65.75 -19.26
N HIS A 6 12.63 -65.44 -18.03
CA HIS A 6 11.36 -64.87 -17.71
C HIS A 6 11.41 -63.37 -18.06
N GLN A 7 10.83 -63.01 -19.19
CA GLN A 7 10.53 -61.60 -19.52
C GLN A 7 9.27 -61.19 -18.78
N GLN A 8 9.43 -60.38 -17.73
CA GLN A 8 8.31 -59.69 -17.06
C GLN A 8 7.82 -58.55 -17.95
N ALA A 9 6.59 -58.66 -18.41
CA ALA A 9 5.90 -57.59 -19.15
C ALA A 9 5.62 -56.39 -18.25
N VAL A 10 6.11 -55.21 -18.66
CA VAL A 10 5.81 -53.91 -18.03
C VAL A 10 4.39 -53.51 -18.42
N PRO A 11 3.49 -53.18 -17.48
CA PRO A 11 2.16 -52.71 -17.85
C PRO A 11 2.25 -51.31 -18.48
N SER A 12 1.64 -51.15 -19.65
CA SER A 12 1.53 -49.92 -20.40
C SER A 12 0.71 -48.89 -19.57
N LEU A 13 1.35 -47.80 -19.19
CA LEU A 13 0.70 -46.64 -18.59
C LEU A 13 -0.24 -45.99 -19.63
N ARG A 14 -1.54 -46.06 -19.40
CA ARG A 14 -2.53 -45.29 -20.15
C ARG A 14 -2.26 -43.81 -19.94
N PRO A 15 -2.29 -42.94 -20.97
CA PRO A 15 -2.18 -41.51 -20.81
C PRO A 15 -3.41 -40.98 -20.02
N LEU A 16 -3.16 -40.32 -18.91
CA LEU A 16 -4.16 -39.57 -18.17
C LEU A 16 -4.78 -38.52 -19.09
N ALA A 17 -6.10 -38.57 -19.26
CA ALA A 17 -6.87 -37.59 -19.97
C ALA A 17 -6.54 -36.20 -19.39
N ARG A 18 -6.12 -35.28 -20.26
CA ARG A 18 -5.99 -33.86 -19.92
C ARG A 18 -7.38 -33.36 -19.59
N GLY A 19 -7.69 -33.28 -18.31
CA GLY A 19 -8.85 -32.54 -17.82
C GLY A 19 -8.68 -31.09 -18.26
N GLY A 20 -9.51 -30.64 -19.21
CA GLY A 20 -9.64 -29.25 -19.56
C GLY A 20 -10.10 -28.52 -18.31
N TYR A 21 -9.26 -27.62 -17.82
CA TYR A 21 -9.71 -26.61 -16.85
C TYR A 21 -10.55 -25.64 -17.66
N ASP A 22 -11.86 -25.82 -17.62
CA ASP A 22 -12.82 -24.83 -18.10
C ASP A 22 -12.65 -23.56 -17.26
N ASN A 23 -11.94 -22.60 -17.87
CA ASN A 23 -11.64 -21.29 -17.29
C ASN A 23 -12.86 -20.35 -17.29
N ASP A 24 -14.04 -20.86 -17.63
CA ASP A 24 -15.29 -20.11 -17.70
C ASP A 24 -16.22 -20.57 -16.59
N THR A 25 -16.12 -19.96 -15.41
CA THR A 25 -17.27 -19.66 -14.52
C THR A 25 -16.85 -19.27 -13.10
N VAL A 26 -15.74 -18.58 -12.88
CA VAL A 26 -15.63 -17.82 -11.64
C VAL A 26 -16.07 -16.39 -11.92
N LYS A 27 -17.39 -16.17 -11.97
CA LYS A 27 -17.94 -14.82 -11.85
C LYS A 27 -17.45 -14.26 -10.52
N PRO A 28 -16.71 -13.14 -10.51
CA PRO A 28 -16.29 -12.54 -9.25
C PRO A 28 -17.56 -12.22 -8.45
N ALA A 29 -17.70 -12.78 -7.27
CA ALA A 29 -18.79 -12.49 -6.37
C ALA A 29 -18.86 -10.97 -6.22
N LYS A 30 -19.99 -10.34 -6.61
CA LYS A 30 -20.24 -8.90 -6.45
C LYS A 30 -20.10 -8.59 -4.97
N LYS A 31 -18.93 -8.00 -4.59
CA LYS A 31 -18.65 -7.57 -3.23
C LYS A 31 -19.58 -6.40 -2.91
N LYS A 32 -20.69 -6.66 -2.22
CA LYS A 32 -21.55 -5.62 -1.67
C LYS A 32 -20.71 -4.64 -0.85
N GLY A 33 -20.67 -3.37 -1.25
CA GLY A 33 -20.32 -2.26 -0.38
C GLY A 33 -18.94 -1.60 -0.53
N TRP A 34 -18.16 -1.87 -1.58
CA TRP A 34 -16.83 -1.25 -1.76
C TRP A 34 -16.60 -0.72 -3.18
N GLU A 35 -17.63 -0.16 -3.78
CA GLU A 35 -17.49 0.60 -5.02
C GLU A 35 -16.88 1.94 -4.66
N GLY A 36 -15.59 2.15 -5.04
CA GLY A 36 -14.85 3.39 -4.85
C GLY A 36 -13.64 3.29 -3.90
N VAL A 37 -12.81 4.30 -3.96
CA VAL A 37 -11.62 4.45 -3.11
C VAL A 37 -12.03 5.03 -1.76
N LYS A 38 -11.93 4.25 -0.67
CA LYS A 38 -12.15 4.74 0.70
C LYS A 38 -10.83 5.05 1.38
N ILE A 39 -10.51 6.34 1.52
CA ILE A 39 -9.34 6.80 2.28
C ILE A 39 -9.61 6.58 3.77
N VAL A 40 -8.68 5.88 4.46
CA VAL A 40 -8.80 5.55 5.89
C VAL A 40 -7.75 6.24 6.75
N ALA A 41 -6.62 6.62 6.17
CA ALA A 41 -5.59 7.44 6.83
C ALA A 41 -4.92 8.34 5.81
N GLN A 42 -4.60 9.59 6.21
CA GLN A 42 -3.92 10.57 5.37
C GLN A 42 -2.85 11.31 6.16
N ASN A 43 -1.65 11.41 5.58
CA ASN A 43 -0.56 12.22 6.12
C ASN A 43 -0.64 13.66 5.60
N ARG A 44 -1.38 14.51 6.30
CA ARG A 44 -1.51 15.93 5.93
C ARG A 44 -0.21 16.72 6.11
N ALA A 45 0.69 16.26 7.00
CA ALA A 45 1.95 16.91 7.26
C ALA A 45 3.01 16.60 6.17
N ALA A 46 2.81 15.57 5.35
CA ALA A 46 3.75 15.19 4.31
C ALA A 46 4.04 16.33 3.33
N SER A 47 3.02 16.99 2.81
CA SER A 47 3.16 18.10 1.86
C SER A 47 3.72 19.39 2.51
N TYR A 48 3.59 19.53 3.83
CA TYR A 48 4.18 20.62 4.57
C TYR A 48 5.69 20.43 4.79
N ASN A 49 6.07 19.21 5.21
CA ASN A 49 7.45 18.90 5.58
C ASN A 49 8.36 18.55 4.39
N TYR A 50 7.77 18.07 3.30
CA TYR A 50 8.47 17.51 2.15
C TYR A 50 7.97 18.08 0.83
N ASP A 51 8.88 18.19 -0.13
CA ASP A 51 8.53 18.32 -1.54
C ASP A 51 8.27 16.91 -2.09
N LEU A 52 7.02 16.65 -2.42
CA LEU A 52 6.58 15.37 -2.93
C LEU A 52 6.80 15.35 -4.45
N LEU A 53 7.67 14.46 -4.91
CA LEU A 53 8.04 14.32 -6.31
C LEU A 53 7.16 13.25 -6.98
N ASP A 54 7.69 12.04 -7.14
CA ASP A 54 6.95 10.92 -7.72
C ASP A 54 6.03 10.26 -6.70
N LYS A 55 4.81 9.87 -7.14
CA LYS A 55 3.89 9.09 -6.34
C LYS A 55 3.67 7.72 -6.95
N LEU A 56 3.52 6.72 -6.10
CA LEU A 56 3.25 5.35 -6.51
C LEU A 56 2.30 4.68 -5.52
N GLU A 57 1.59 3.67 -6.01
CA GLU A 57 0.68 2.85 -5.21
C GLU A 57 1.34 1.52 -4.86
N ALA A 58 1.37 1.17 -3.59
CA ALA A 58 1.83 -0.12 -3.10
C ALA A 58 0.67 -0.88 -2.46
N GLY A 59 0.65 -2.20 -2.60
CA GLY A 59 -0.18 -3.06 -1.77
C GLY A 59 0.34 -3.07 -0.34
N LEU A 60 -0.54 -3.27 0.65
CA LEU A 60 -0.16 -3.28 2.07
C LEU A 60 -0.53 -4.63 2.70
N VAL A 61 0.49 -5.34 3.23
CA VAL A 61 0.30 -6.61 3.92
C VAL A 61 -0.14 -6.35 5.37
N LEU A 62 -1.38 -6.71 5.67
CA LEU A 62 -2.01 -6.47 6.97
C LEU A 62 -2.53 -7.78 7.57
N VAL A 63 -2.56 -7.84 8.90
CA VAL A 63 -3.29 -8.89 9.63
C VAL A 63 -4.75 -8.50 9.80
N GLY A 64 -5.61 -9.47 10.14
CA GLY A 64 -7.06 -9.26 10.17
C GLY A 64 -7.52 -8.18 11.15
N THR A 65 -6.87 -8.05 12.31
CA THR A 65 -7.15 -7.02 13.31
C THR A 65 -6.80 -5.62 12.84
N GLU A 66 -5.71 -5.45 12.08
CA GLU A 66 -5.33 -4.18 11.45
C GLU A 66 -6.35 -3.75 10.38
N VAL A 67 -6.77 -4.68 9.54
CA VAL A 67 -7.80 -4.41 8.52
C VAL A 67 -9.10 -3.92 9.17
N LYS A 68 -9.52 -4.55 10.27
CA LYS A 68 -10.71 -4.16 11.02
C LYS A 68 -10.56 -2.76 11.65
N SER A 69 -9.41 -2.46 12.25
CA SER A 69 -9.09 -1.16 12.83
C SER A 69 -9.07 -0.05 11.75
N LEU A 70 -8.39 -0.28 10.63
CA LEU A 70 -8.37 0.67 9.51
C LEU A 70 -9.76 0.90 8.89
N ARG A 71 -10.61 -0.13 8.79
CA ARG A 71 -12.00 0.04 8.30
C ARG A 71 -12.83 0.95 9.19
N GLN A 72 -12.49 1.04 10.48
CA GLN A 72 -13.06 2.02 11.41
C GLN A 72 -12.47 3.43 11.26
N GLY A 73 -11.54 3.65 10.33
CA GLY A 73 -10.85 4.92 10.15
C GLY A 73 -9.77 5.20 11.18
N LYS A 74 -9.37 4.18 11.94
CA LYS A 74 -8.34 4.29 12.98
C LYS A 74 -6.97 3.97 12.35
N GLY A 75 -6.14 4.98 12.21
CA GLY A 75 -4.78 4.84 11.69
C GLY A 75 -4.10 6.20 11.57
N SER A 76 -2.80 6.26 11.83
CA SER A 76 -1.99 7.46 11.70
C SER A 76 -0.73 7.19 10.89
N LEU A 77 -0.51 8.05 9.89
CA LEU A 77 0.69 8.07 9.06
C LEU A 77 1.65 9.20 9.42
N ARG A 78 1.37 9.94 10.50
CA ARG A 78 2.05 11.20 10.81
C ARG A 78 3.57 11.06 10.89
N GLU A 79 4.04 10.01 11.54
CA GLU A 79 5.45 9.71 11.76
C GLU A 79 5.93 8.52 10.92
N GLY A 80 5.03 8.00 10.04
CA GLY A 80 5.32 6.90 9.17
C GLY A 80 6.29 7.28 8.07
N TYR A 81 7.20 6.37 7.76
CA TYR A 81 8.08 6.43 6.61
C TYR A 81 8.19 5.06 5.95
N ALA A 82 8.67 5.03 4.72
CA ALA A 82 8.94 3.78 4.04
C ALA A 82 10.43 3.64 3.75
N GLU A 83 10.89 2.41 3.78
CA GLU A 83 12.30 2.05 3.57
C GLU A 83 12.36 0.85 2.61
N VAL A 84 13.40 0.82 1.77
CA VAL A 84 13.73 -0.35 0.96
C VAL A 84 14.93 -1.05 1.60
N LYS A 85 14.73 -2.30 2.02
CA LYS A 85 15.76 -3.12 2.66
C LYS A 85 15.73 -4.53 2.10
N ASN A 86 16.89 -5.06 1.73
CA ASN A 86 17.05 -6.40 1.15
C ASN A 86 16.13 -6.68 -0.06
N GLY A 87 15.93 -5.68 -0.92
CA GLY A 87 15.05 -5.82 -2.09
C GLY A 87 13.56 -5.90 -1.77
N GLU A 88 13.14 -5.47 -0.59
CA GLU A 88 11.75 -5.37 -0.14
C GLU A 88 11.45 -3.97 0.39
N ALA A 89 10.22 -3.51 0.21
CA ALA A 89 9.76 -2.24 0.75
C ALA A 89 8.95 -2.45 2.04
N TRP A 90 9.20 -1.63 3.04
CA TRP A 90 8.59 -1.71 4.36
C TRP A 90 8.02 -0.35 4.78
N LEU A 91 6.85 -0.36 5.37
CA LEU A 91 6.23 0.78 6.03
C LEU A 91 6.51 0.69 7.54
N LEU A 92 7.18 1.70 8.07
CA LEU A 92 7.64 1.80 9.45
C LEU A 92 6.94 2.95 10.17
N ASN A 93 6.83 2.90 11.49
CA ASN A 93 6.22 3.90 12.35
C ASN A 93 4.80 4.33 11.93
N CYS A 94 4.08 3.48 11.22
CA CYS A 94 2.67 3.68 10.92
C CYS A 94 1.84 3.13 12.09
N HIS A 95 1.19 4.00 12.85
CA HIS A 95 0.38 3.60 13.99
C HIS A 95 -1.01 3.13 13.54
N ILE A 96 -1.32 1.87 13.78
CA ILE A 96 -2.66 1.29 13.62
C ILE A 96 -3.09 0.77 14.99
N PRO A 97 -4.07 1.41 15.65
CA PRO A 97 -4.50 1.01 16.99
C PRO A 97 -5.04 -0.41 17.01
N GLU A 98 -4.93 -1.05 18.15
CA GLU A 98 -5.52 -2.35 18.39
C GLU A 98 -7.02 -2.36 18.10
N TYR A 99 -7.51 -3.47 17.58
CA TYR A 99 -8.92 -3.71 17.40
C TYR A 99 -9.52 -4.23 18.71
N GLN A 100 -10.20 -3.39 19.49
CA GLN A 100 -10.69 -3.71 20.83
C GLN A 100 -11.38 -5.08 20.97
N PRO A 101 -12.27 -5.51 20.02
CA PRO A 101 -12.85 -6.85 20.08
C PRO A 101 -11.86 -7.98 19.78
N GLY A 102 -10.59 -7.69 19.45
CA GLY A 102 -9.54 -8.68 19.12
C GLY A 102 -8.94 -9.36 20.33
N GLY A 103 -9.14 -8.82 21.54
CA GLY A 103 -8.64 -9.38 22.79
C GLY A 103 -7.11 -9.61 22.77
N PRO A 104 -6.61 -10.70 23.39
CA PRO A 104 -5.18 -10.97 23.49
C PRO A 104 -4.49 -11.35 22.18
N ARG A 105 -5.25 -11.60 21.10
CA ARG A 105 -4.73 -11.91 19.76
C ARG A 105 -4.62 -10.66 18.87
N ASN A 106 -4.38 -9.52 19.48
CA ASN A 106 -4.23 -8.28 18.74
C ASN A 106 -2.83 -8.14 18.12
N HIS A 107 -2.67 -7.15 17.25
CA HIS A 107 -1.41 -6.83 16.61
C HIS A 107 -0.67 -5.75 17.39
N ASP A 108 0.65 -5.68 17.25
CA ASP A 108 1.44 -4.54 17.70
C ASP A 108 1.10 -3.31 16.83
N PRO A 109 0.65 -2.19 17.43
CA PRO A 109 0.30 -0.97 16.72
C PRO A 109 1.38 -0.40 15.80
N LEU A 110 2.66 -0.58 16.15
CA LEU A 110 3.80 -0.01 15.44
C LEU A 110 4.61 -1.03 14.62
N ARG A 111 4.18 -2.27 14.52
CA ARG A 111 4.92 -3.29 13.79
C ARG A 111 5.27 -2.86 12.35
N PRO A 112 6.40 -3.29 11.80
CA PRO A 112 6.73 -3.11 10.40
C PRO A 112 5.72 -3.80 9.48
N ARG A 113 5.31 -3.15 8.38
CA ARG A 113 4.35 -3.69 7.42
C ARG A 113 4.97 -3.75 6.04
N LYS A 114 4.93 -4.92 5.41
CA LYS A 114 5.47 -5.10 4.08
C LYS A 114 4.61 -4.39 3.05
N LEU A 115 5.27 -3.68 2.14
CA LEU A 115 4.68 -3.04 0.98
C LEU A 115 4.89 -3.91 -0.25
N LEU A 116 3.84 -4.13 -1.03
CA LEU A 116 3.87 -4.93 -2.24
C LEU A 116 3.99 -4.01 -3.44
N LEU A 117 5.10 -4.12 -4.13
CA LEU A 117 5.46 -3.35 -5.33
C LEU A 117 5.91 -4.31 -6.42
N ASN A 118 5.75 -3.91 -7.67
CA ASN A 118 6.35 -4.62 -8.79
C ASN A 118 7.88 -4.46 -8.76
N ARG A 119 8.61 -5.46 -9.27
CA ARG A 119 10.07 -5.43 -9.28
C ARG A 119 10.64 -4.17 -9.93
N ARG A 120 10.07 -3.77 -11.07
CA ARG A 120 10.49 -2.55 -11.79
C ARG A 120 10.27 -1.28 -10.97
N GLU A 121 9.17 -1.20 -10.24
CA GLU A 121 8.87 -0.07 -9.35
C GLU A 121 9.85 -0.02 -8.19
N LEU A 122 10.14 -1.17 -7.59
CA LEU A 122 11.09 -1.29 -6.49
C LEU A 122 12.51 -0.88 -6.90
N ASP A 123 12.98 -1.33 -8.07
CA ASP A 123 14.29 -0.97 -8.61
C ASP A 123 14.37 0.54 -8.91
N LYS A 124 13.30 1.12 -9.51
CA LYS A 124 13.20 2.57 -9.73
C LYS A 124 13.27 3.35 -8.41
N LEU A 125 12.51 2.91 -7.40
CA LEU A 125 12.52 3.53 -6.07
C LEU A 125 13.90 3.48 -5.42
N THR A 126 14.54 2.32 -5.45
CA THR A 126 15.88 2.13 -4.89
C THR A 126 16.85 3.12 -5.50
N SER A 127 16.84 3.28 -6.83
CA SER A 127 17.69 4.23 -7.53
C SER A 127 17.40 5.69 -7.15
N GLN A 128 16.12 6.03 -6.95
CA GLN A 128 15.72 7.39 -6.55
C GLN A 128 16.11 7.72 -5.11
N ILE A 129 15.97 6.75 -4.18
CA ILE A 129 16.30 6.94 -2.76
C ILE A 129 17.81 7.06 -2.54
N GLN A 130 18.63 6.39 -3.37
CA GLN A 130 20.10 6.50 -3.30
C GLN A 130 20.59 7.93 -3.57
N GLN A 131 19.78 8.77 -4.19
CA GLN A 131 20.11 10.19 -4.38
C GLN A 131 20.08 10.91 -3.03
N LYS A 132 21.09 11.75 -2.78
CA LYS A 132 21.24 12.47 -1.51
C LYS A 132 20.01 13.32 -1.16
N GLY A 133 19.49 13.12 0.03
CA GLY A 133 18.38 13.89 0.59
C GLY A 133 16.98 13.41 0.18
N MET A 134 16.88 12.25 -0.51
CA MET A 134 15.60 11.64 -0.83
C MET A 134 15.15 10.67 0.26
N THR A 135 13.83 10.58 0.45
CA THR A 135 13.17 9.65 1.36
C THR A 135 11.83 9.19 0.78
N LEU A 136 11.25 8.13 1.35
CA LEU A 136 9.91 7.68 1.02
C LEU A 136 8.93 8.03 2.14
N VAL A 137 7.88 8.76 1.79
CA VAL A 137 6.86 9.20 2.73
C VAL A 137 5.51 8.61 2.33
N PRO A 138 4.82 7.90 3.24
CA PRO A 138 3.45 7.48 3.01
C PRO A 138 2.52 8.69 3.08
N THR A 139 1.69 8.87 2.05
CA THR A 139 0.75 10.00 1.96
C THR A 139 -0.66 9.60 2.33
N LYS A 140 -1.11 8.41 1.93
CA LYS A 140 -2.45 7.89 2.22
C LYS A 140 -2.47 6.38 2.36
N ILE A 141 -3.39 5.88 3.19
CA ILE A 141 -3.85 4.49 3.14
C ILE A 141 -5.34 4.50 2.76
N TYR A 142 -5.70 3.61 1.87
CA TYR A 142 -7.08 3.48 1.39
C TYR A 142 -7.40 2.04 1.01
N PHE A 143 -8.68 1.75 0.90
CA PHE A 143 -9.16 0.49 0.33
C PHE A 143 -9.64 0.73 -1.09
N ARG A 144 -9.17 -0.13 -2.02
CA ARG A 144 -9.64 -0.24 -3.39
C ARG A 144 -9.97 -1.71 -3.66
N ASP A 145 -11.20 -2.00 -4.10
CA ASP A 145 -11.68 -3.36 -4.35
C ASP A 145 -11.45 -4.32 -3.17
N GLY A 146 -11.63 -3.79 -1.95
CA GLY A 146 -11.45 -4.54 -0.71
C GLY A 146 -9.99 -4.76 -0.29
N MET A 147 -9.01 -4.36 -1.11
CA MET A 147 -7.57 -4.47 -0.83
C MET A 147 -7.03 -3.20 -0.20
N ALA A 148 -6.18 -3.36 0.81
CA ALA A 148 -5.47 -2.24 1.42
C ALA A 148 -4.33 -1.79 0.52
N LYS A 149 -4.30 -0.49 0.21
CA LYS A 149 -3.29 0.18 -0.60
C LYS A 149 -2.67 1.33 0.18
N CYS A 150 -1.40 1.59 -0.07
CA CYS A 150 -0.67 2.73 0.45
C CYS A 150 -0.13 3.56 -0.71
N GLU A 151 -0.48 4.85 -0.75
CA GLU A 151 0.17 5.82 -1.65
C GLU A 151 1.47 6.27 -1.00
N LEU A 152 2.58 6.01 -1.66
CA LEU A 152 3.92 6.46 -1.29
C LEU A 152 4.33 7.63 -2.17
N ALA A 153 5.13 8.54 -1.64
CA ALA A 153 5.78 9.58 -2.42
C ALA A 153 7.29 9.55 -2.19
N VAL A 154 8.05 9.61 -3.28
CA VAL A 154 9.47 10.00 -3.23
C VAL A 154 9.51 11.48 -2.85
N ALA A 155 10.22 11.83 -1.81
CA ALA A 155 10.14 13.13 -1.20
C ALA A 155 11.51 13.67 -0.80
N ARG A 156 11.66 14.99 -0.87
CA ARG A 156 12.83 15.72 -0.37
C ARG A 156 12.39 16.57 0.81
N GLY A 157 13.15 16.54 1.92
CA GLY A 157 12.90 17.39 3.07
C GLY A 157 12.98 18.88 2.71
N LYS A 158 11.95 19.67 3.03
CA LYS A 158 11.94 21.11 2.84
C LYS A 158 12.85 21.80 3.86
N LYS A 159 13.63 22.80 3.41
CA LYS A 159 14.36 23.70 4.29
C LYS A 159 13.36 24.60 5.07
N PHE A 160 13.80 25.16 6.15
CA PHE A 160 12.96 26.02 7.00
C PHE A 160 12.35 27.22 6.25
N HIS A 161 13.12 27.81 5.35
CA HIS A 161 12.67 28.92 4.50
C HIS A 161 11.53 28.49 3.57
N ASP A 162 11.66 27.32 2.93
CA ASP A 162 10.67 26.79 2.00
C ASP A 162 9.32 26.50 2.69
N ARG A 163 9.36 26.08 3.97
CA ARG A 163 8.15 25.83 4.76
C ARG A 163 7.39 27.12 5.03
N ARG A 164 8.08 28.20 5.40
CA ARG A 164 7.46 29.52 5.62
C ARG A 164 6.83 30.07 4.36
N GLU A 165 7.49 29.91 3.22
CA GLU A 165 6.94 30.33 1.92
C GLU A 165 5.70 29.52 1.54
N ALA A 166 5.70 28.21 1.76
CA ALA A 166 4.54 27.36 1.53
C ALA A 166 3.35 27.73 2.43
N GLU A 167 3.58 28.13 3.67
CA GLU A 167 2.53 28.65 4.57
C GLU A 167 1.94 29.95 4.04
N ARG A 168 2.76 30.93 3.71
CA ARG A 168 2.30 32.22 3.14
C ARG A 168 1.45 32.01 1.87
N ARG A 169 1.89 31.12 0.97
CA ARG A 169 1.12 30.82 -0.24
C ARG A 169 -0.23 30.16 0.07
N LYS A 170 -0.28 29.28 1.09
CA LYS A 170 -1.52 28.63 1.52
C LYS A 170 -2.49 29.61 2.17
N GLU A 171 -2.00 30.53 2.99
CA GLU A 171 -2.79 31.58 3.62
C GLU A 171 -3.37 32.53 2.56
N ALA A 172 -2.53 33.04 1.65
CA ALA A 172 -2.97 33.92 0.56
C ALA A 172 -4.04 33.25 -0.34
N LYS A 173 -3.89 31.94 -0.61
CA LYS A 173 -4.89 31.18 -1.37
C LYS A 173 -6.22 31.10 -0.60
N ARG A 174 -6.17 30.81 0.70
CA ARG A 174 -7.38 30.75 1.53
C ARG A 174 -8.10 32.08 1.60
N GLU A 175 -7.36 33.17 1.80
CA GLU A 175 -7.91 34.53 1.80
C GLU A 175 -8.57 34.89 0.47
N ALA A 176 -7.93 34.55 -0.66
CA ALA A 176 -8.50 34.75 -1.98
C ALA A 176 -9.80 33.95 -2.20
N GLU A 177 -9.82 32.67 -1.78
CA GLU A 177 -11.03 31.83 -1.86
C GLU A 177 -12.17 32.38 -0.98
N GLU A 178 -11.87 32.86 0.22
CA GLU A 178 -12.84 33.49 1.11
C GLU A 178 -13.38 34.79 0.53
N ALA A 179 -12.52 35.62 -0.09
CA ALA A 179 -12.94 36.87 -0.75
C ALA A 179 -13.90 36.60 -1.91
N ILE A 180 -13.58 35.59 -2.76
CA ILE A 180 -14.46 35.17 -3.85
C ILE A 180 -15.81 34.66 -3.31
N TYR A 181 -15.78 33.87 -2.25
CA TYR A 181 -17.01 33.35 -1.64
C TYR A 181 -17.90 34.49 -1.09
N ARG A 182 -17.29 35.49 -0.44
CA ARG A 182 -18.01 36.69 0.06
C ARG A 182 -18.60 37.55 -1.07
N SER A 183 -17.88 37.70 -2.18
CA SER A 183 -18.36 38.47 -3.35
C SER A 183 -19.55 37.82 -4.06
N ARG A 184 -19.63 36.47 -4.06
CA ARG A 184 -20.74 35.72 -4.67
C ARG A 184 -22.02 35.72 -3.84
N ARG A 185 -21.97 36.14 -2.59
CA ARG A 185 -23.13 36.21 -1.68
C ARG A 185 -23.76 37.61 -1.57
N ARG A 186 -23.18 38.60 -2.23
CA ARG A 186 -23.77 39.92 -2.43
C ARG A 186 -24.48 40.01 -3.75
#